data_e69d5f266951d4035d098fe11f332047
#
_entry.id   e69d5f266951d4035d098fe11f332047
#
_cell.length_a   1.000
_cell.length_b   1.000
_cell.length_c   1.000
_cell.angle_alpha   90.00
_cell.angle_beta   90.00
_cell.angle_gamma   90.00
#
_symmetry.space_group_name_H-M   'P 1'
#
loop_
_entity.id
_entity.type
_entity.pdbx_description
1 polymer ?
#
loop_
_entity_poly.entity_id
_entity_poly.type
_entity_poly.pdbx_seq_one_letter_code
_entity_poly.pdbx_strand_id
1 'polypeptide(L)'
;MKVWDLLTANGAVPIGLGARDSLRLEAGLPLYGHELGLDPEGQEIPAFASDLSRFAVSFSPLKGDFIGREPLSRQFQALKRILDLKFDDIQALPRRVLLLELGGRGITRPGDRVLRDGKADGFVTSGTMVPYWNTEGEGVESQFTDESVKRAIAMALVDSDLWEGDEVVVEIRGRETAATVVPYFLRGEAPPYARSITHHRPAEETTERSAMTYPQKASELLQSAIANNRWRQQDCINLIPSEMTMSPVTRMLSIMDPVGRYAEHKEVKALNEAEVFYYQGTEFIWE
;
A
#
# COMPACT_ATOMS: atom_id res chain seq x y z
N MET A 1 3.67 10.47 -32.86
CA MET A 1 3.04 11.78 -33.04
C MET A 1 1.54 11.65 -33.23
N LYS A 2 1.02 10.88 -34.19
CA LYS A 2 -0.45 10.76 -34.42
C LYS A 2 -1.29 10.40 -33.19
N VAL A 3 -0.81 9.53 -32.31
CA VAL A 3 -1.56 9.15 -31.07
C VAL A 3 -1.57 10.30 -30.07
N TRP A 4 -0.46 10.99 -29.90
CA TRP A 4 -0.34 12.16 -29.06
C TRP A 4 -1.30 13.27 -29.50
N ASP A 5 -1.28 13.58 -30.81
CA ASP A 5 -2.14 14.62 -31.39
C ASP A 5 -3.62 14.26 -31.22
N LEU A 6 -3.96 12.97 -31.37
CA LEU A 6 -5.32 12.48 -31.16
C LEU A 6 -5.75 12.63 -29.70
N LEU A 7 -4.92 12.25 -28.74
CA LEU A 7 -5.24 12.37 -27.31
C LEU A 7 -5.43 13.81 -26.88
N THR A 8 -4.51 14.70 -27.27
CA THR A 8 -4.61 16.13 -26.94
C THR A 8 -5.79 16.81 -27.60
N ALA A 9 -6.10 16.46 -28.85
CA ALA A 9 -7.30 16.97 -29.54
C ALA A 9 -8.63 16.51 -28.89
N ASN A 10 -8.60 15.40 -28.15
CA ASN A 10 -9.74 14.90 -27.36
C ASN A 10 -9.71 15.34 -25.90
N GLY A 11 -8.94 16.36 -25.55
CA GLY A 11 -8.94 16.97 -24.22
C GLY A 11 -7.98 16.40 -23.22
N ALA A 12 -7.10 15.45 -23.60
CA ALA A 12 -6.04 14.99 -22.70
C ALA A 12 -5.04 16.12 -22.44
N VAL A 13 -4.80 16.43 -21.18
CA VAL A 13 -3.85 17.47 -20.77
C VAL A 13 -2.44 16.86 -20.68
N PRO A 14 -1.46 17.42 -21.43
CA PRO A 14 -0.09 16.98 -21.32
C PRO A 14 0.49 17.29 -19.95
N ILE A 15 1.10 16.28 -19.32
CA ILE A 15 1.81 16.42 -18.05
C ILE A 15 3.28 16.03 -18.22
N GLY A 16 4.16 16.82 -17.59
CA GLY A 16 5.61 16.57 -17.65
C GLY A 16 6.12 15.54 -16.65
N LEU A 17 7.38 15.17 -16.78
CA LEU A 17 8.06 14.22 -15.89
C LEU A 17 8.07 14.69 -14.43
N GLY A 18 8.18 15.99 -14.16
CA GLY A 18 8.14 16.53 -12.80
C GLY A 18 6.79 16.28 -12.12
N ALA A 19 5.68 16.44 -12.85
CA ALA A 19 4.35 16.13 -12.31
C ALA A 19 4.20 14.62 -12.02
N ARG A 20 4.68 13.77 -12.94
CA ARG A 20 4.71 12.31 -12.72
C ARG A 20 5.53 11.94 -11.49
N ASP A 21 6.70 12.57 -11.31
CA ASP A 21 7.58 12.28 -10.19
C ASP A 21 6.97 12.72 -8.85
N SER A 22 6.37 13.90 -8.80
CA SER A 22 5.66 14.36 -7.59
C SER A 22 4.48 13.45 -7.23
N LEU A 23 3.66 13.08 -8.21
CA LEU A 23 2.47 12.23 -8.00
C LEU A 23 2.86 10.81 -7.53
N ARG A 24 3.88 10.21 -8.15
CA ARG A 24 4.32 8.87 -7.74
C ARG A 24 4.89 8.87 -6.32
N LEU A 25 5.64 9.93 -5.98
CA LEU A 25 6.27 10.07 -4.68
C LEU A 25 5.21 10.28 -3.60
N GLU A 26 4.21 11.12 -3.85
CA GLU A 26 3.06 11.32 -2.96
C GLU A 26 2.27 10.01 -2.76
N ALA A 27 2.19 9.17 -3.78
CA ALA A 27 1.58 7.85 -3.69
C ALA A 27 2.50 6.77 -3.07
N GLY A 28 3.75 7.11 -2.71
CA GLY A 28 4.72 6.16 -2.17
C GLY A 28 5.21 5.13 -3.18
N LEU A 29 5.11 5.42 -4.49
CA LEU A 29 5.50 4.48 -5.54
C LEU A 29 6.99 4.59 -5.89
N PRO A 30 7.73 3.46 -5.88
CA PRO A 30 9.15 3.44 -6.21
C PRO A 30 9.39 3.73 -7.69
N LEU A 31 10.53 4.34 -7.99
CA LEU A 31 11.01 4.61 -9.33
C LEU A 31 12.36 3.96 -9.56
N TYR A 32 12.54 3.30 -10.71
CA TYR A 32 13.85 2.77 -11.12
C TYR A 32 14.87 3.91 -11.28
N GLY A 33 16.05 3.71 -10.72
CA GLY A 33 17.11 4.71 -10.62
C GLY A 33 17.06 5.58 -9.35
N HIS A 34 16.06 5.34 -8.49
CA HIS A 34 15.90 6.00 -7.19
C HIS A 34 15.74 4.97 -6.07
N GLU A 35 14.57 4.33 -5.97
CA GLU A 35 14.26 3.31 -4.96
C GLU A 35 14.56 1.89 -5.44
N LEU A 36 14.79 1.70 -6.72
CA LEU A 36 15.15 0.44 -7.36
C LEU A 36 16.36 0.64 -8.27
N GLY A 37 17.22 -0.35 -8.36
CA GLY A 37 18.45 -0.32 -9.16
C GLY A 37 19.68 -0.22 -8.26
N LEU A 38 20.52 0.78 -8.47
CA LEU A 38 21.75 1.00 -7.70
C LEU A 38 21.60 2.18 -6.75
N ASP A 39 22.20 2.05 -5.57
CA ASP A 39 22.34 3.14 -4.61
C ASP A 39 23.46 4.11 -5.04
N PRO A 40 23.65 5.25 -4.34
CA PRO A 40 24.73 6.20 -4.67
C PRO A 40 26.16 5.62 -4.57
N GLU A 41 26.31 4.51 -3.86
CA GLU A 41 27.59 3.80 -3.68
C GLU A 41 27.78 2.70 -4.75
N GLY A 42 26.82 2.57 -5.68
CA GLY A 42 26.82 1.56 -6.75
C GLY A 42 26.44 0.15 -6.29
N GLN A 43 25.85 0.01 -5.10
CA GLN A 43 25.34 -1.25 -4.60
C GLN A 43 23.90 -1.49 -5.09
N GLU A 44 23.55 -2.74 -5.35
CA GLU A 44 22.17 -3.08 -5.74
C GLU A 44 21.21 -2.88 -4.57
N ILE A 45 20.17 -2.10 -4.78
CA ILE A 45 19.06 -1.99 -3.84
C ILE A 45 18.26 -3.30 -3.89
N PRO A 46 18.05 -3.99 -2.75
CA PRO A 46 17.29 -5.22 -2.72
C PRO A 46 15.88 -5.03 -3.30
N ALA A 47 15.42 -5.98 -4.10
CA ALA A 47 14.10 -5.88 -4.73
C ALA A 47 12.97 -5.68 -3.71
N PHE A 48 13.05 -6.34 -2.55
CA PHE A 48 12.09 -6.22 -1.47
C PHE A 48 12.36 -5.06 -0.51
N ALA A 49 13.33 -4.17 -0.81
CA ALA A 49 13.47 -2.90 -0.10
C ALA A 49 12.19 -2.06 -0.22
N SER A 50 11.48 -2.17 -1.35
CA SER A 50 10.10 -1.67 -1.48
C SER A 50 9.10 -2.78 -1.18
N ASP A 51 8.22 -2.56 -0.20
CA ASP A 51 7.16 -3.50 0.18
C ASP A 51 6.21 -3.84 -0.98
N LEU A 52 6.11 -2.97 -1.97
CA LEU A 52 5.28 -3.18 -3.16
C LEU A 52 5.79 -4.32 -4.04
N SER A 53 7.06 -4.72 -3.91
CA SER A 53 7.63 -5.85 -4.66
C SER A 53 6.93 -7.18 -4.35
N ARG A 54 6.26 -7.30 -3.20
CA ARG A 54 5.44 -8.48 -2.86
C ARG A 54 4.29 -8.73 -3.85
N PHE A 55 3.83 -7.70 -4.56
CA PHE A 55 2.81 -7.82 -5.58
C PHE A 55 3.38 -8.16 -6.97
N ALA A 56 4.68 -7.89 -7.19
CA ALA A 56 5.36 -8.15 -8.44
C ALA A 56 6.05 -9.52 -8.50
N VAL A 57 6.46 -10.06 -7.34
CA VAL A 57 7.20 -11.33 -7.24
C VAL A 57 6.31 -12.41 -6.66
N SER A 58 6.02 -13.43 -7.46
CA SER A 58 5.22 -14.58 -7.02
C SER A 58 6.11 -15.78 -6.68
N PHE A 59 5.89 -16.36 -5.51
CA PHE A 59 6.49 -17.63 -5.08
C PHE A 59 5.51 -18.81 -5.14
N SER A 60 4.39 -18.63 -5.85
CA SER A 60 3.42 -19.70 -6.07
C SER A 60 4.09 -20.96 -6.61
N PRO A 61 3.73 -22.16 -6.13
CA PRO A 61 4.19 -23.43 -6.70
C PRO A 61 3.90 -23.58 -8.19
N LEU A 62 2.80 -22.96 -8.66
CA LEU A 62 2.40 -22.97 -10.06
C LEU A 62 3.37 -22.21 -10.98
N LYS A 63 4.11 -21.24 -10.45
CA LYS A 63 5.11 -20.49 -11.22
C LYS A 63 6.37 -21.33 -11.47
N GLY A 64 6.64 -22.32 -10.64
CA GLY A 64 7.86 -23.12 -10.72
C GLY A 64 9.11 -22.34 -10.30
N ASP A 65 10.26 -22.80 -10.80
CA ASP A 65 11.55 -22.17 -10.54
C ASP A 65 11.86 -21.06 -11.55
N PHE A 66 12.64 -20.05 -11.13
CA PHE A 66 13.08 -18.95 -11.98
C PHE A 66 14.42 -18.38 -11.47
N ILE A 67 15.15 -17.71 -12.36
CA ILE A 67 16.45 -17.10 -12.03
C ILE A 67 16.24 -16.05 -10.92
N GLY A 68 17.01 -16.16 -9.81
CA GLY A 68 16.92 -15.27 -8.66
C GLY A 68 15.87 -15.67 -7.62
N ARG A 69 15.15 -16.77 -7.79
CA ARG A 69 14.10 -17.24 -6.86
C ARG A 69 14.63 -17.38 -5.42
N GLU A 70 15.79 -17.99 -5.23
CA GLU A 70 16.34 -18.24 -3.91
C GLU A 70 16.69 -16.94 -3.14
N PRO A 71 17.52 -16.01 -3.69
CA PRO A 71 17.80 -14.74 -3.00
C PRO A 71 16.57 -13.90 -2.77
N LEU A 72 15.64 -13.84 -3.72
CA LEU A 72 14.36 -13.13 -3.55
C LEU A 72 13.50 -13.78 -2.45
N SER A 73 13.49 -15.11 -2.35
CA SER A 73 12.78 -15.79 -1.27
C SER A 73 13.34 -15.45 0.10
N ARG A 74 14.66 -15.35 0.24
CA ARG A 74 15.30 -14.92 1.49
C ARG A 74 14.91 -13.48 1.87
N GLN A 75 14.97 -12.55 0.90
CA GLN A 75 14.51 -11.16 1.12
C GLN A 75 13.03 -11.12 1.53
N PHE A 76 12.18 -11.91 0.88
CA PHE A 76 10.76 -11.96 1.20
C PHE A 76 10.48 -12.54 2.59
N GLN A 77 11.25 -13.53 3.04
CA GLN A 77 11.12 -14.03 4.42
C GLN A 77 11.56 -12.97 5.44
N ALA A 78 12.66 -12.24 5.17
CA ALA A 78 13.07 -11.12 5.99
C ALA A 78 11.99 -10.03 6.03
N LEU A 79 11.40 -9.65 4.88
CA LEU A 79 10.30 -8.69 4.83
C LEU A 79 9.11 -9.14 5.69
N LYS A 80 8.70 -10.41 5.61
CA LYS A 80 7.60 -10.93 6.46
C LYS A 80 7.90 -10.78 7.94
N ARG A 81 9.13 -11.09 8.36
CA ARG A 81 9.55 -10.93 9.76
C ARG A 81 9.46 -9.46 10.19
N ILE A 82 9.96 -8.55 9.35
CA ILE A 82 9.89 -7.11 9.62
C ILE A 82 8.45 -6.65 9.76
N LEU A 83 7.54 -7.09 8.85
CA LEU A 83 6.12 -6.76 8.91
C LEU A 83 5.43 -7.34 10.15
N ASP A 84 5.94 -8.45 10.68
CA ASP A 84 5.53 -9.05 11.97
C ASP A 84 6.23 -8.38 13.18
N LEU A 85 6.99 -7.29 12.99
CA LEU A 85 7.80 -6.59 14.00
C LEU A 85 8.88 -7.48 14.65
N LYS A 86 9.40 -8.45 13.90
CA LYS A 86 10.51 -9.32 14.30
C LYS A 86 11.75 -8.93 13.51
N PHE A 87 12.72 -8.32 14.18
CA PHE A 87 13.94 -7.79 13.56
C PHE A 87 15.16 -8.71 13.68
N ASP A 88 14.97 -9.94 14.14
CA ASP A 88 15.94 -11.01 14.10
C ASP A 88 15.94 -11.68 12.71
N ASP A 89 17.08 -12.18 12.25
CA ASP A 89 17.25 -12.88 10.96
C ASP A 89 16.76 -12.10 9.71
N ILE A 90 16.99 -10.79 9.69
CA ILE A 90 16.61 -9.91 8.57
C ILE A 90 17.81 -9.51 7.68
N GLN A 91 18.98 -10.17 7.82
CA GLN A 91 20.22 -9.80 7.10
C GLN A 91 20.10 -9.87 5.59
N ALA A 92 19.12 -10.62 5.06
CA ALA A 92 18.82 -10.64 3.62
C ALA A 92 18.12 -9.37 3.12
N LEU A 93 17.62 -8.53 4.04
CA LEU A 93 16.97 -7.27 3.77
C LEU A 93 17.38 -6.22 4.83
N PRO A 94 18.66 -5.79 4.85
CA PRO A 94 19.17 -4.91 5.90
C PRO A 94 18.60 -3.50 5.83
N ARG A 95 18.19 -3.07 4.64
CA ARG A 95 17.61 -1.73 4.39
C ARG A 95 16.30 -1.82 3.64
N ARG A 96 15.40 -0.89 3.94
CA ARG A 96 14.11 -0.72 3.24
C ARG A 96 13.88 0.72 2.82
N VAL A 97 13.04 0.88 1.81
CA VAL A 97 12.54 2.19 1.41
C VAL A 97 11.37 2.55 2.30
N LEU A 98 11.53 3.58 3.10
CA LEU A 98 10.50 4.12 3.97
C LEU A 98 10.10 5.53 3.53
N LEU A 99 8.91 5.93 3.94
CA LEU A 99 8.34 7.25 3.66
C LEU A 99 8.65 8.18 4.84
N LEU A 100 9.14 9.39 4.54
CA LEU A 100 9.50 10.39 5.55
C LEU A 100 8.67 11.67 5.33
N GLU A 101 7.99 12.12 6.38
CA GLU A 101 7.41 13.46 6.45
C GLU A 101 8.38 14.39 7.17
N LEU A 102 8.74 15.49 6.54
CA LEU A 102 9.69 16.43 7.11
C LEU A 102 8.96 17.52 7.91
N GLY A 103 9.43 17.79 9.12
CA GLY A 103 8.90 18.82 10.02
C GLY A 103 9.23 20.26 9.63
N GLY A 104 10.01 20.49 8.58
CA GLY A 104 10.53 21.80 8.19
C GLY A 104 10.35 22.15 6.72
N ARG A 105 10.71 23.41 6.38
CA ARG A 105 10.75 23.90 4.99
C ARG A 105 12.07 23.52 4.34
N GLY A 106 12.17 22.32 3.79
CA GLY A 106 13.35 21.91 3.04
C GLY A 106 12.97 20.90 1.97
N ILE A 107 13.48 21.06 0.75
CA ILE A 107 13.34 20.06 -0.31
C ILE A 107 14.55 19.14 -0.20
N THR A 108 14.31 17.89 0.13
CA THR A 108 15.33 16.85 0.13
C THR A 108 15.71 16.46 -1.29
N ARG A 109 16.91 15.95 -1.44
CA ARG A 109 17.43 15.45 -2.71
C ARG A 109 17.96 14.03 -2.56
N PRO A 110 18.01 13.26 -3.63
CA PRO A 110 18.71 11.98 -3.61
C PRO A 110 20.15 12.14 -3.07
N GLY A 111 20.51 11.29 -2.09
CA GLY A 111 21.81 11.31 -1.43
C GLY A 111 21.87 12.14 -0.15
N ASP A 112 20.87 12.95 0.21
CA ASP A 112 20.80 13.60 1.52
C ASP A 112 20.80 12.51 2.61
N ARG A 113 21.64 12.68 3.65
CA ARG A 113 21.83 11.67 4.69
C ARG A 113 20.66 11.63 5.64
N VAL A 114 20.26 10.43 6.01
CA VAL A 114 19.33 10.17 7.11
C VAL A 114 20.13 9.75 8.33
N LEU A 115 19.86 10.37 9.47
CA LEU A 115 20.54 10.13 10.73
C LEU A 115 19.51 9.66 11.77
N ARG A 116 19.89 8.65 12.55
CA ARG A 116 19.20 8.20 13.76
C ARG A 116 20.16 8.28 14.94
N ASP A 117 19.79 9.00 16.00
CA ASP A 117 20.64 9.23 17.16
C ASP A 117 22.04 9.79 16.81
N GLY A 118 22.08 10.68 15.80
CA GLY A 118 23.33 11.31 15.32
C GLY A 118 24.23 10.38 14.48
N LYS A 119 23.81 9.15 14.18
CA LYS A 119 24.53 8.21 13.33
C LYS A 119 23.86 8.06 11.97
N ALA A 120 24.68 7.82 10.94
CA ALA A 120 24.15 7.55 9.61
C ALA A 120 23.33 6.25 9.61
N ASP A 121 22.06 6.34 9.20
CA ASP A 121 21.12 5.24 9.10
C ASP A 121 20.79 4.91 7.63
N GLY A 122 20.97 5.88 6.74
CA GLY A 122 20.70 5.72 5.31
C GLY A 122 20.75 7.03 4.56
N PHE A 123 20.01 7.10 3.44
CA PHE A 123 19.96 8.29 2.60
C PHE A 123 18.60 8.42 1.90
N VAL A 124 18.28 9.65 1.55
CA VAL A 124 17.09 9.98 0.76
C VAL A 124 17.27 9.47 -0.68
N THR A 125 16.27 8.78 -1.18
CA THR A 125 16.21 8.31 -2.58
C THR A 125 15.42 9.27 -3.46
N SER A 126 14.37 9.88 -2.92
CA SER A 126 13.54 10.86 -3.62
C SER A 126 12.94 11.86 -2.64
N GLY A 127 12.72 13.10 -3.09
CA GLY A 127 12.11 14.12 -2.26
C GLY A 127 11.45 15.23 -3.06
N THR A 128 10.35 15.74 -2.56
CA THR A 128 9.59 16.84 -3.18
C THR A 128 8.77 17.63 -2.16
N MET A 129 8.19 18.72 -2.64
CA MET A 129 7.17 19.48 -1.90
C MET A 129 5.81 19.22 -2.54
N VAL A 130 4.84 18.81 -1.74
CA VAL A 130 3.47 18.55 -2.19
C VAL A 130 2.47 19.47 -1.49
N PRO A 131 1.34 19.79 -2.13
CA PRO A 131 0.24 20.43 -1.45
C PRO A 131 -0.35 19.48 -0.40
N TYR A 132 -0.78 20.04 0.71
CA TYR A 132 -1.42 19.32 1.79
C TYR A 132 -2.73 20.01 2.12
N TRP A 133 -3.79 19.45 1.60
CA TRP A 133 -5.12 20.05 1.65
C TRP A 133 -5.70 20.00 3.05
N ASN A 134 -6.29 21.10 3.47
CA ASN A 134 -7.08 21.11 4.68
C ASN A 134 -8.37 20.31 4.47
N THR A 135 -8.87 19.74 5.55
CA THR A 135 -10.13 19.00 5.53
C THR A 135 -11.12 19.65 6.51
N GLU A 136 -12.40 19.62 6.16
CA GLU A 136 -13.52 19.99 7.01
C GLU A 136 -14.40 18.77 7.26
N GLY A 137 -15.11 18.75 8.40
CA GLY A 137 -15.92 17.61 8.84
C GLY A 137 -15.09 16.54 9.57
N GLU A 138 -15.78 15.56 10.11
CA GLU A 138 -15.19 14.47 10.88
C GLU A 138 -15.53 13.10 10.29
N GLY A 139 -14.62 12.14 10.46
CA GLY A 139 -14.82 10.75 10.08
C GLY A 139 -15.12 10.57 8.60
N VAL A 140 -16.23 9.93 8.28
CA VAL A 140 -16.64 9.62 6.91
C VAL A 140 -17.21 10.83 6.15
N GLU A 141 -17.56 11.90 6.85
CA GLU A 141 -18.12 13.13 6.28
C GLU A 141 -17.04 14.19 5.99
N SER A 142 -15.77 13.89 6.32
CA SER A 142 -14.68 14.81 6.04
C SER A 142 -14.49 15.02 4.53
N GLN A 143 -14.31 16.28 4.13
CA GLN A 143 -14.10 16.70 2.74
C GLN A 143 -12.88 17.59 2.63
N PHE A 144 -12.21 17.57 1.47
CA PHE A 144 -11.14 18.52 1.20
C PHE A 144 -11.70 19.92 0.99
N THR A 145 -10.99 20.90 1.53
CA THR A 145 -11.24 22.32 1.24
C THR A 145 -10.37 22.78 0.07
N ASP A 146 -10.60 24.01 -0.40
CA ASP A 146 -9.73 24.65 -1.40
C ASP A 146 -8.42 25.19 -0.82
N GLU A 147 -8.22 25.08 0.49
CA GLU A 147 -7.02 25.54 1.17
C GLU A 147 -5.99 24.44 1.31
N SER A 148 -4.73 24.77 1.02
CA SER A 148 -3.62 23.83 1.17
C SER A 148 -2.38 24.51 1.74
N VAL A 149 -1.58 23.75 2.47
CA VAL A 149 -0.22 24.10 2.87
C VAL A 149 0.77 23.22 2.11
N LYS A 150 1.99 23.72 1.89
CA LYS A 150 3.05 22.90 1.29
C LYS A 150 3.80 22.16 2.38
N ARG A 151 4.00 20.87 2.18
CA ARG A 151 4.86 20.04 3.02
C ARG A 151 5.95 19.35 2.22
N ALA A 152 7.06 19.09 2.88
CA ALA A 152 8.15 18.30 2.30
C ALA A 152 7.94 16.83 2.64
N ILE A 153 8.07 15.99 1.63
CA ILE A 153 8.01 14.53 1.75
C ILE A 153 9.23 13.91 1.07
N ALA A 154 9.64 12.76 1.55
CA ALA A 154 10.76 12.02 0.99
C ALA A 154 10.55 10.51 1.07
N MET A 155 11.21 9.79 0.18
CA MET A 155 11.47 8.36 0.33
C MET A 155 12.94 8.20 0.65
N ALA A 156 13.28 7.27 1.54
CA ALA A 156 14.65 7.02 1.95
C ALA A 156 14.94 5.53 2.07
N LEU A 157 16.13 5.12 1.68
CA LEU A 157 16.64 3.77 1.92
C LEU A 157 17.39 3.80 3.26
N VAL A 158 16.78 3.20 4.28
CA VAL A 158 17.21 3.24 5.67
C VAL A 158 17.22 1.84 6.28
N ASP A 159 17.78 1.69 7.45
CA ASP A 159 17.84 0.40 8.14
C ASP A 159 16.44 -0.18 8.37
N SER A 160 16.33 -1.48 8.22
CA SER A 160 15.03 -2.18 8.20
C SER A 160 14.34 -2.28 9.56
N ASP A 161 15.00 -1.91 10.64
CA ASP A 161 14.43 -1.87 11.99
C ASP A 161 13.71 -0.57 12.32
N LEU A 162 13.81 0.46 11.45
CA LEU A 162 12.97 1.65 11.54
C LEU A 162 11.51 1.31 11.23
N TRP A 163 10.59 1.97 11.93
CA TRP A 163 9.17 1.75 11.82
C TRP A 163 8.36 3.04 11.81
N GLU A 164 7.09 2.92 11.49
CA GLU A 164 6.13 4.03 11.52
C GLU A 164 6.13 4.73 12.89
N GLY A 165 6.23 6.06 12.86
CA GLY A 165 6.30 6.90 14.05
C GLY A 165 7.72 7.13 14.59
N ASP A 166 8.73 6.41 14.10
CA ASP A 166 10.11 6.67 14.50
C ASP A 166 10.58 8.02 13.95
N GLU A 167 11.31 8.75 14.78
CA GLU A 167 11.89 10.04 14.41
C GLU A 167 13.32 9.87 13.91
N VAL A 168 13.61 10.56 12.83
CA VAL A 168 14.94 10.62 12.23
C VAL A 168 15.28 12.07 11.87
N VAL A 169 16.52 12.32 11.53
CA VAL A 169 16.99 13.63 11.07
C VAL A 169 17.50 13.50 9.64
N VAL A 170 17.07 14.38 8.76
CA VAL A 170 17.58 14.48 7.39
C VAL A 170 18.52 15.68 7.29
N GLU A 171 19.73 15.45 6.82
CA GLU A 171 20.74 16.49 6.61
C GLU A 171 20.56 17.14 5.24
N ILE A 172 19.85 18.27 5.19
CA ILE A 172 19.58 19.00 3.97
C ILE A 172 20.56 20.19 3.84
N ARG A 173 21.47 20.12 2.89
CA ARG A 173 22.48 21.18 2.65
C ARG A 173 23.24 21.60 3.92
N GLY A 174 23.62 20.62 4.73
CA GLY A 174 24.34 20.84 6.00
C GLY A 174 23.47 21.36 7.15
N ARG A 175 22.13 21.28 7.03
CA ARG A 175 21.20 21.59 8.11
C ARG A 175 20.40 20.35 8.48
N GLU A 176 20.33 20.09 9.74
CA GLU A 176 19.52 19.02 10.30
C GLU A 176 18.03 19.42 10.27
N THR A 177 17.21 18.56 9.73
CA THR A 177 15.76 18.72 9.65
C THR A 177 15.10 17.46 10.22
N ALA A 178 14.28 17.63 11.24
CA ALA A 178 13.53 16.52 11.82
C ALA A 178 12.58 15.93 10.77
N ALA A 179 12.46 14.61 10.77
CA ALA A 179 11.53 13.89 9.93
C ALA A 179 10.96 12.69 10.70
N THR A 180 9.75 12.29 10.36
CA THR A 180 9.05 11.16 10.96
C THR A 180 8.80 10.12 9.88
N VAL A 181 9.02 8.84 10.22
CA VAL A 181 8.64 7.72 9.36
C VAL A 181 7.12 7.61 9.34
N VAL A 182 6.54 7.64 8.16
CA VAL A 182 5.09 7.57 7.99
C VAL A 182 4.70 6.40 7.07
N PRO A 183 3.55 5.75 7.30
CA PRO A 183 3.10 4.64 6.45
C PRO A 183 2.64 5.12 5.06
N TYR A 184 2.20 6.36 4.99
CA TYR A 184 1.76 7.06 3.78
C TYR A 184 1.73 8.56 4.04
N PHE A 185 1.62 9.36 2.98
CA PHE A 185 1.68 10.82 3.09
C PHE A 185 0.33 11.51 3.36
N LEU A 186 -0.74 10.76 3.53
CA LEU A 186 -2.05 11.30 3.87
C LEU A 186 -2.24 11.35 5.38
N ARG A 187 -2.95 12.38 5.88
CA ARG A 187 -3.31 12.48 7.29
C ARG A 187 -4.37 11.45 7.69
N GLY A 188 -4.40 11.10 8.99
CA GLY A 188 -5.46 10.27 9.55
C GLY A 188 -6.86 10.87 9.41
N GLU A 189 -6.96 12.20 9.39
CA GLU A 189 -8.19 12.96 9.15
C GLU A 189 -8.57 13.14 7.68
N ALA A 190 -7.71 12.69 6.75
CA ALA A 190 -8.07 12.71 5.33
C ALA A 190 -9.36 11.91 5.06
N PRO A 191 -10.11 12.26 4.00
CA PRO A 191 -11.34 11.54 3.66
C PRO A 191 -11.13 10.03 3.61
N PRO A 192 -12.13 9.21 4.00
CA PRO A 192 -11.97 7.76 4.15
C PRO A 192 -11.43 7.04 2.91
N TYR A 193 -11.76 7.55 1.71
CA TYR A 193 -11.26 7.01 0.45
C TYR A 193 -9.77 7.24 0.19
N ALA A 194 -9.16 8.16 0.93
CA ALA A 194 -7.74 8.49 0.84
C ALA A 194 -6.90 7.83 1.95
N ARG A 195 -7.53 7.08 2.86
CA ARG A 195 -6.85 6.41 3.98
C ARG A 195 -6.41 5.02 3.60
N SER A 196 -5.17 4.68 3.91
CA SER A 196 -4.71 3.30 3.88
C SER A 196 -4.84 2.65 5.26
N ILE A 197 -4.79 1.33 5.28
CA ILE A 197 -4.71 0.56 6.53
C ILE A 197 -3.30 0.73 7.09
N THR A 198 -3.17 1.23 8.30
CA THR A 198 -1.90 1.36 9.00
C THR A 198 -1.67 0.18 9.94
N HIS A 199 -0.46 -0.33 9.93
CA HIS A 199 0.01 -1.27 10.92
C HIS A 199 0.86 -0.49 11.93
N HIS A 200 0.25 -0.10 13.04
CA HIS A 200 0.99 0.55 14.12
C HIS A 200 1.84 -0.50 14.85
N ARG A 201 3.06 -0.10 15.24
CA ARG A 201 3.81 -0.85 16.24
C ARG A 201 2.91 -0.95 17.47
N PRO A 202 2.64 -2.16 18.03
CA PRO A 202 1.86 -2.26 19.25
C PRO A 202 2.55 -1.38 20.31
N ALA A 203 1.93 -0.27 20.70
CA ALA A 203 2.38 0.45 21.87
C ALA A 203 2.34 -0.56 23.03
N GLU A 204 3.38 -0.61 23.86
CA GLU A 204 3.30 -1.28 25.15
C GLU A 204 1.96 -0.87 25.76
N GLU A 205 1.11 -1.85 26.06
CA GLU A 205 -0.27 -1.66 26.46
C GLU A 205 -0.39 -0.60 27.55
N THR A 206 -0.64 0.64 27.18
CA THR A 206 -1.27 1.55 28.10
C THR A 206 -2.74 1.14 28.16
N THR A 207 -3.03 0.44 29.22
CA THR A 207 -4.33 -0.07 29.63
C THR A 207 -5.33 1.06 29.81
N GLU A 208 -5.97 1.52 28.73
CA GLU A 208 -7.24 2.24 28.77
C GLU A 208 -7.91 2.28 27.39
N ARG A 209 -8.07 1.12 26.78
CA ARG A 209 -9.12 0.96 25.80
C ARG A 209 -10.38 0.55 26.55
N SER A 210 -11.33 1.48 26.66
CA SER A 210 -12.72 1.11 26.96
C SER A 210 -13.07 -0.12 26.13
N ALA A 211 -13.28 -1.23 26.81
CA ALA A 211 -13.49 -2.52 26.17
C ALA A 211 -14.84 -2.52 25.48
N MET A 212 -14.88 -2.11 24.18
CA MET A 212 -16.07 -2.29 23.37
C MET A 212 -16.45 -3.77 23.35
N THR A 213 -17.68 -4.06 23.60
CA THR A 213 -18.21 -5.43 23.54
C THR A 213 -18.17 -5.94 22.08
N TYR A 214 -18.08 -7.26 21.89
CA TYR A 214 -18.13 -7.86 20.55
C TYR A 214 -19.30 -7.38 19.68
N PRO A 215 -20.55 -7.23 20.21
CA PRO A 215 -21.67 -6.68 19.44
C PRO A 215 -21.44 -5.24 18.96
N GLN A 216 -20.80 -4.39 19.78
CA GLN A 216 -20.48 -3.01 19.39
C GLN A 216 -19.45 -2.97 18.27
N LYS A 217 -18.38 -3.79 18.35
CA LYS A 217 -17.38 -3.94 17.28
C LYS A 217 -17.99 -4.44 15.97
N ALA A 218 -18.89 -5.42 16.06
CA ALA A 218 -19.60 -5.95 14.90
C ALA A 218 -20.52 -4.89 14.25
N SER A 219 -21.21 -4.09 15.07
CA SER A 219 -22.05 -2.98 14.59
C SER A 219 -21.24 -1.91 13.87
N GLU A 220 -20.11 -1.50 14.43
CA GLU A 220 -19.21 -0.52 13.80
C GLU A 220 -18.64 -1.04 12.48
N LEU A 221 -18.20 -2.31 12.45
CA LEU A 221 -17.71 -2.93 11.24
C LEU A 221 -18.79 -2.94 10.14
N LEU A 222 -20.02 -3.28 10.50
CA LEU A 222 -21.15 -3.29 9.58
C LEU A 222 -21.45 -1.88 9.05
N GLN A 223 -21.47 -0.86 9.91
CA GLN A 223 -21.68 0.52 9.51
C GLN A 223 -20.59 1.01 8.55
N SER A 224 -19.32 0.72 8.87
CA SER A 224 -18.18 1.05 8.01
C SER A 224 -18.28 0.35 6.65
N ALA A 225 -18.69 -0.91 6.62
CA ALA A 225 -18.89 -1.66 5.38
C ALA A 225 -20.02 -1.07 4.52
N ILE A 226 -21.12 -0.66 5.13
CA ILE A 226 -22.25 0.00 4.45
C ILE A 226 -21.81 1.34 3.86
N ALA A 227 -21.10 2.16 4.63
CA ALA A 227 -20.59 3.46 4.19
C ALA A 227 -19.61 3.30 3.01
N ASN A 228 -18.66 2.36 3.11
CA ASN A 228 -17.73 2.06 2.02
C ASN A 228 -18.42 1.56 0.76
N ASN A 229 -19.45 0.70 0.90
CA ASN A 229 -20.22 0.24 -0.24
C ASN A 229 -20.96 1.38 -0.95
N ARG A 230 -21.58 2.29 -0.18
CA ARG A 230 -22.26 3.44 -0.73
C ARG A 230 -21.30 4.34 -1.51
N TRP A 231 -20.17 4.68 -0.89
CA TRP A 231 -19.13 5.47 -1.53
C TRP A 231 -18.61 4.83 -2.81
N ARG A 232 -18.26 3.54 -2.79
CA ARG A 232 -17.74 2.83 -4.00
C ARG A 232 -18.74 2.78 -5.15
N GLN A 233 -20.03 2.82 -4.86
CA GLN A 233 -21.07 2.66 -5.89
C GLN A 233 -21.64 3.97 -6.40
N GLN A 234 -21.54 5.04 -5.63
CA GLN A 234 -22.18 6.32 -5.95
C GLN A 234 -21.17 7.43 -6.23
N ASP A 235 -20.04 7.42 -5.50
CA ASP A 235 -19.14 8.57 -5.43
C ASP A 235 -17.74 8.25 -5.98
N CYS A 236 -17.47 7.01 -6.38
CA CYS A 236 -16.13 6.55 -6.76
C CYS A 236 -16.11 5.95 -8.17
N ILE A 237 -15.11 6.33 -8.96
CA ILE A 237 -14.75 5.62 -10.20
C ILE A 237 -13.63 4.66 -9.88
N ASN A 238 -13.90 3.36 -9.98
CA ASN A 238 -12.89 2.35 -9.73
C ASN A 238 -11.94 2.24 -10.93
N LEU A 239 -10.69 2.65 -10.75
CA LEU A 239 -9.64 2.59 -11.77
C LEU A 239 -8.80 1.32 -11.71
N ILE A 240 -9.08 0.41 -10.77
CA ILE A 240 -8.38 -0.87 -10.64
C ILE A 240 -9.09 -1.91 -11.53
N PRO A 241 -8.48 -2.38 -12.63
CA PRO A 241 -9.15 -3.27 -13.59
C PRO A 241 -9.58 -4.62 -12.99
N SER A 242 -8.94 -5.05 -11.90
CA SER A 242 -9.25 -6.29 -11.19
C SER A 242 -10.37 -6.16 -10.17
N GLU A 243 -10.82 -4.94 -9.87
CA GLU A 243 -11.91 -4.68 -8.96
C GLU A 243 -13.17 -4.32 -9.72
N MET A 244 -14.20 -5.11 -9.57
CA MET A 244 -15.51 -4.87 -10.20
C MET A 244 -16.56 -4.61 -9.14
N THR A 245 -17.42 -3.62 -9.41
CA THR A 245 -18.65 -3.45 -8.63
C THR A 245 -19.62 -4.55 -9.00
N MET A 246 -19.85 -5.47 -8.08
CA MET A 246 -20.83 -6.56 -8.30
C MET A 246 -22.23 -6.00 -8.50
N SER A 247 -22.99 -6.58 -9.42
CA SER A 247 -24.41 -6.27 -9.59
C SER A 247 -25.19 -6.54 -8.30
N PRO A 248 -26.34 -5.90 -8.08
CA PRO A 248 -27.19 -6.22 -6.93
C PRO A 248 -27.54 -7.70 -6.82
N VAL A 249 -27.77 -8.36 -7.95
CA VAL A 249 -28.06 -9.80 -8.01
C VAL A 249 -26.86 -10.63 -7.56
N THR A 250 -25.66 -10.34 -8.08
CA THR A 250 -24.43 -11.03 -7.69
C THR A 250 -24.14 -10.86 -6.20
N ARG A 251 -24.37 -9.65 -5.65
CA ARG A 251 -24.22 -9.41 -4.21
C ARG A 251 -25.22 -10.20 -3.38
N MET A 252 -26.48 -10.27 -3.83
CA MET A 252 -27.50 -11.06 -3.16
C MET A 252 -27.11 -12.54 -3.14
N LEU A 253 -26.63 -13.08 -4.26
CA LEU A 253 -26.12 -14.45 -4.35
C LEU A 253 -24.91 -14.70 -3.43
N SER A 254 -24.06 -13.69 -3.24
CA SER A 254 -22.86 -13.78 -2.37
C SER A 254 -23.17 -13.87 -0.88
N ILE A 255 -24.37 -13.58 -0.43
CA ILE A 255 -24.82 -13.72 0.96
C ILE A 255 -25.79 -14.88 1.17
N MET A 256 -26.10 -15.62 0.09
CA MET A 256 -26.96 -16.79 0.17
C MET A 256 -26.20 -18.06 0.57
N ASP A 257 -26.91 -19.07 0.94
CA ASP A 257 -26.39 -20.38 1.41
C ASP A 257 -25.25 -20.97 0.53
N PRO A 258 -25.27 -20.87 -0.82
CA PRO A 258 -24.22 -21.45 -1.66
C PRO A 258 -22.80 -20.93 -1.41
N VAL A 259 -22.65 -19.71 -0.91
CA VAL A 259 -21.30 -19.11 -0.66
C VAL A 259 -20.50 -19.88 0.39
N GLY A 260 -21.18 -20.53 1.32
CA GLY A 260 -20.55 -21.36 2.34
C GLY A 260 -20.38 -22.83 1.95
N ARG A 261 -20.73 -23.21 0.73
CA ARG A 261 -20.71 -24.59 0.29
C ARG A 261 -19.72 -24.85 -0.83
N TYR A 262 -19.20 -26.08 -0.87
CA TYR A 262 -18.42 -26.56 -2.00
C TYR A 262 -19.37 -27.05 -3.09
N ALA A 263 -19.15 -26.59 -4.33
CA ALA A 263 -19.80 -27.12 -5.52
C ALA A 263 -18.72 -27.79 -6.37
N GLU A 264 -18.61 -29.08 -6.23
CA GLU A 264 -17.69 -29.91 -7.04
C GLU A 264 -18.50 -30.97 -7.78
N HIS A 265 -18.18 -31.16 -9.06
CA HIS A 265 -18.63 -32.28 -9.82
C HIS A 265 -17.42 -33.15 -10.21
N LYS A 266 -17.65 -34.45 -10.29
CA LYS A 266 -16.65 -35.41 -10.79
C LYS A 266 -17.28 -36.25 -11.86
N GLU A 267 -16.52 -36.42 -12.94
CA GLU A 267 -16.84 -37.40 -13.95
C GLU A 267 -16.66 -38.80 -13.36
N VAL A 268 -17.76 -39.58 -13.29
CA VAL A 268 -17.72 -40.96 -12.81
C VAL A 268 -17.64 -41.88 -14.00
N LYS A 269 -16.43 -42.40 -14.28
CA LYS A 269 -16.15 -43.29 -15.45
C LYS A 269 -17.12 -44.49 -15.56
N ALA A 270 -17.72 -44.93 -14.46
CA ALA A 270 -18.67 -46.06 -14.47
C ALA A 270 -20.07 -45.67 -14.98
N LEU A 271 -20.38 -44.39 -15.12
CA LEU A 271 -21.71 -43.88 -15.51
C LEU A 271 -21.70 -43.22 -16.90
N ASN A 272 -20.70 -43.48 -17.73
CA ASN A 272 -20.60 -43.01 -19.12
C ASN A 272 -21.09 -41.56 -19.27
N GLU A 273 -20.20 -40.61 -18.89
CA GLU A 273 -20.42 -39.15 -19.09
C GLU A 273 -21.45 -38.49 -18.20
N ALA A 274 -22.01 -39.17 -17.19
CA ALA A 274 -22.88 -38.50 -16.21
C ALA A 274 -22.05 -37.65 -15.23
N GLU A 275 -22.29 -36.36 -15.20
CA GLU A 275 -21.79 -35.49 -14.14
C GLU A 275 -22.51 -35.76 -12.83
N VAL A 276 -21.76 -36.00 -11.76
CA VAL A 276 -22.32 -36.26 -10.43
C VAL A 276 -21.87 -35.17 -9.48
N PHE A 277 -22.81 -34.43 -8.91
CA PHE A 277 -22.56 -33.47 -7.87
C PHE A 277 -22.15 -34.17 -6.56
N TYR A 278 -21.02 -33.73 -6.03
CA TYR A 278 -20.43 -34.33 -4.83
C TYR A 278 -21.12 -33.90 -3.54
N TYR A 279 -21.74 -32.70 -3.55
CA TYR A 279 -22.41 -32.10 -2.39
C TYR A 279 -23.86 -31.80 -2.74
N GLN A 280 -24.76 -32.38 -1.97
CA GLN A 280 -26.20 -32.16 -2.15
C GLN A 280 -26.60 -30.71 -1.91
N GLY A 281 -27.53 -30.19 -2.68
CA GLY A 281 -28.08 -28.85 -2.55
C GLY A 281 -27.31 -27.77 -3.33
N THR A 282 -26.43 -28.17 -4.23
CA THR A 282 -25.67 -27.22 -5.11
C THR A 282 -25.99 -27.40 -6.60
N GLU A 283 -26.93 -28.28 -6.93
CA GLU A 283 -27.33 -28.65 -8.29
C GLU A 283 -27.78 -27.41 -9.10
N PHE A 284 -28.47 -26.49 -8.47
CA PHE A 284 -28.96 -25.26 -9.12
C PHE A 284 -27.86 -24.28 -9.55
N ILE A 285 -26.60 -24.48 -9.13
CA ILE A 285 -25.50 -23.64 -9.54
C ILE A 285 -25.16 -23.84 -11.02
N TRP A 286 -25.58 -24.97 -11.59
CA TRP A 286 -25.33 -25.37 -12.98
C TRP A 286 -26.48 -25.11 -13.95
N GLU A 287 -27.65 -24.79 -13.43
CA GLU A 287 -28.80 -24.36 -14.24
C GLU A 287 -28.75 -22.86 -14.54
#